data_a33e0379bbe76a4907b67a686c2beb0a
#
_entry.id   a33e0379bbe76a4907b67a686c2beb0a
#
_cell.length_a   1.000
_cell.length_b   1.000
_cell.length_c   1.000
_cell.angle_alpha   90.00
_cell.angle_beta   90.00
_cell.angle_gamma   90.00
#
_symmetry.space_group_name_H-M   'P 1'
#
loop_
_entity.id
_entity.type
_entity.pdbx_description
1 polymer ?
#
loop_
_entity_poly.entity_id
_entity_poly.type
_entity_poly.pdbx_seq_one_letter_code
_entity_poly.pdbx_strand_id
1 'polypeptide(L)'
;MPLAARLENYFDAEARRAHSKHRLRVRFADSLEDLRAAQRLRHRVFIEEMGARLPLAEPGIESDRFDHYCEHLLVWDEDTDQAVGCYRILTDSQAVRAGGYHAQTEFDLTRVLAVPGRLVEVGRTCVHPDYRNGAVIGLLWSGLARFM
;
A
#
# COMPACT_ATOMS: atom_id res chain seq x y z
N MET A 1 13.52 -21.52 -14.71
CA MET A 1 12.38 -20.95 -13.97
C MET A 1 12.42 -19.43 -14.14
N PRO A 2 11.34 -18.78 -14.61
CA PRO A 2 11.29 -17.34 -14.82
C PRO A 2 11.61 -16.57 -13.51
N LEU A 3 12.19 -15.37 -13.64
CA LEU A 3 12.57 -14.52 -12.50
C LEU A 3 11.36 -14.23 -11.58
N ALA A 4 10.19 -13.98 -12.16
CA ALA A 4 8.95 -13.75 -11.43
C ALA A 4 8.61 -14.93 -10.49
N ALA A 5 8.64 -16.16 -10.99
CA ALA A 5 8.37 -17.35 -10.17
C ALA A 5 9.42 -17.61 -9.07
N ARG A 6 10.66 -17.14 -9.27
CA ARG A 6 11.70 -17.19 -8.22
C ARG A 6 11.46 -16.15 -7.13
N LEU A 7 10.99 -14.97 -7.52
CA LEU A 7 10.64 -13.90 -6.58
C LEU A 7 9.38 -14.28 -5.78
N GLU A 8 8.35 -14.84 -6.42
CA GLU A 8 7.17 -15.36 -5.72
C GLU A 8 7.56 -16.41 -4.67
N ASN A 9 8.39 -17.40 -5.03
CA ASN A 9 8.86 -18.42 -4.10
C ASN A 9 9.72 -17.85 -2.96
N TYR A 10 10.54 -16.84 -3.23
CA TYR A 10 11.35 -16.17 -2.22
C TYR A 10 10.45 -15.42 -1.21
N PHE A 11 9.51 -14.62 -1.70
CA PHE A 11 8.58 -13.87 -0.85
C PHE A 11 7.62 -14.77 -0.09
N ASP A 12 7.14 -15.86 -0.69
CA ASP A 12 6.32 -16.88 -0.01
C ASP A 12 7.11 -17.61 1.08
N ALA A 13 8.40 -17.86 0.88
CA ALA A 13 9.26 -18.50 1.89
C ALA A 13 9.56 -17.57 3.07
N GLU A 14 9.78 -16.27 2.81
CA GLU A 14 9.97 -15.27 3.86
C GLU A 14 8.66 -15.01 4.63
N ALA A 15 7.54 -14.91 3.93
CA ALA A 15 6.22 -14.81 4.54
C ALA A 15 5.95 -15.99 5.48
N ARG A 16 6.31 -17.23 5.09
CA ARG A 16 6.16 -18.42 5.95
C ARG A 16 7.06 -18.41 7.18
N ARG A 17 8.27 -17.87 7.11
CA ARG A 17 9.17 -17.75 8.26
C ARG A 17 8.69 -16.74 9.29
N ALA A 18 8.04 -15.69 8.85
CA ALA A 18 7.45 -14.68 9.74
C ALA A 18 6.09 -15.08 10.32
N HIS A 19 5.43 -16.08 9.72
CA HIS A 19 4.17 -16.66 10.21
C HIS A 19 4.28 -17.31 11.61
N SER A 20 5.49 -17.44 12.18
CA SER A 20 5.67 -18.10 13.48
C SER A 20 5.19 -17.27 14.68
N LYS A 21 4.88 -15.99 14.51
CA LYS A 21 4.42 -15.11 15.61
C LYS A 21 3.06 -14.47 15.40
N HIS A 22 2.65 -14.23 14.15
CA HIS A 22 1.41 -13.52 13.80
C HIS A 22 0.74 -14.15 12.59
N ARG A 23 -0.57 -14.23 12.58
CA ARG A 23 -1.35 -14.66 11.40
C ARG A 23 -1.58 -13.45 10.49
N LEU A 24 -0.68 -13.28 9.54
CA LEU A 24 -0.74 -12.18 8.58
C LEU A 24 -1.52 -12.57 7.33
N ARG A 25 -2.43 -11.71 6.89
CA ARG A 25 -3.22 -11.87 5.67
C ARG A 25 -3.16 -10.61 4.80
N VAL A 26 -2.88 -10.79 3.51
CA VAL A 26 -2.95 -9.70 2.52
C VAL A 26 -4.31 -9.73 1.83
N ARG A 27 -4.97 -8.57 1.75
CA ARG A 27 -6.24 -8.38 1.05
C ARG A 27 -6.45 -6.93 0.65
N PHE A 28 -7.33 -6.69 -0.31
CA PHE A 28 -7.80 -5.33 -0.61
C PHE A 28 -8.81 -4.87 0.43
N ALA A 29 -8.83 -3.57 0.67
CA ALA A 29 -9.89 -2.93 1.43
C ALA A 29 -11.22 -3.08 0.69
N ASP A 30 -12.26 -3.55 1.36
CA ASP A 30 -13.60 -3.75 0.82
C ASP A 30 -14.69 -2.97 1.59
N SER A 31 -14.29 -2.22 2.58
CA SER A 31 -15.16 -1.44 3.46
C SER A 31 -14.57 -0.07 3.80
N LEU A 32 -15.42 0.85 4.26
CA LEU A 32 -14.96 2.13 4.80
C LEU A 32 -14.05 1.94 6.01
N GLU A 33 -14.32 0.95 6.83
CA GLU A 33 -13.49 0.66 8.01
C GLU A 33 -12.10 0.18 7.62
N ASP A 34 -11.96 -0.62 6.58
CA ASP A 34 -10.65 -1.00 6.04
C ASP A 34 -9.88 0.21 5.52
N LEU A 35 -10.55 1.10 4.79
CA LEU A 35 -9.94 2.35 4.36
C LEU A 35 -9.46 3.19 5.56
N ARG A 36 -10.28 3.30 6.59
CA ARG A 36 -9.93 3.99 7.82
C ARG A 36 -8.75 3.33 8.54
N ALA A 37 -8.68 2.00 8.54
CA ALA A 37 -7.54 1.28 9.11
C ALA A 37 -6.22 1.60 8.36
N ALA A 38 -6.25 1.66 7.02
CA ALA A 38 -5.12 2.12 6.21
C ALA A 38 -4.72 3.57 6.57
N GLN A 39 -5.68 4.46 6.67
CA GLN A 39 -5.46 5.88 6.98
C GLN A 39 -4.89 6.09 8.39
N ARG A 40 -5.33 5.32 9.38
CA ARG A 40 -4.76 5.31 10.74
C ARG A 40 -3.32 4.80 10.75
N LEU A 41 -3.05 3.72 10.03
CA LEU A 41 -1.69 3.19 9.91
C LEU A 41 -0.75 4.22 9.26
N ARG A 42 -1.18 4.88 8.19
CA ARG A 42 -0.43 5.94 7.52
C ARG A 42 -0.17 7.14 8.44
N HIS A 43 -1.18 7.55 9.21
CA HIS A 43 -1.02 8.60 10.21
C HIS A 43 0.07 8.23 11.23
N ARG A 44 0.00 7.03 11.79
CA ARG A 44 0.99 6.54 12.75
C ARG A 44 2.41 6.57 12.18
N VAL A 45 2.58 6.09 10.94
CA VAL A 45 3.92 6.00 10.33
C VAL A 45 4.39 7.35 9.81
N PHE A 46 3.60 8.05 9.01
CA PHE A 46 4.07 9.28 8.37
C PHE A 46 4.06 10.49 9.29
N ILE A 47 3.05 10.63 10.13
CA ILE A 47 2.90 11.81 10.99
C ILE A 47 3.59 11.61 12.34
N GLU A 48 3.23 10.56 13.07
CA GLU A 48 3.73 10.37 14.43
C GLU A 48 5.20 9.93 14.45
N GLU A 49 5.59 8.98 13.61
CA GLU A 49 6.94 8.42 13.59
C GLU A 49 7.90 9.29 12.74
N MET A 50 7.51 9.60 11.49
CA MET A 50 8.39 10.31 10.55
C MET A 50 8.32 11.83 10.65
N GLY A 51 7.32 12.36 11.38
CA GLY A 51 7.17 13.80 11.60
C GLY A 51 6.73 14.58 10.37
N ALA A 52 6.08 13.93 9.40
CA ALA A 52 5.55 14.61 8.22
C ALA A 52 4.50 15.65 8.60
N ARG A 53 4.57 16.83 8.00
CA ARG A 53 3.61 17.91 8.19
C ARG A 53 2.64 17.95 7.02
N LEU A 54 1.57 17.20 7.12
CA LEU A 54 0.53 17.13 6.12
C LEU A 54 -0.76 17.76 6.65
N PRO A 55 -1.57 18.42 5.80
CA PRO A 55 -2.89 18.86 6.21
C PRO A 55 -3.76 17.64 6.52
N LEU A 56 -4.31 17.59 7.73
CA LEU A 56 -5.21 16.52 8.15
C LEU A 56 -6.65 17.07 8.19
N ALA A 57 -7.55 16.41 7.46
CA ALA A 57 -8.98 16.73 7.53
C ALA A 57 -9.61 16.25 8.84
N GLU A 58 -9.03 15.21 9.44
CA GLU A 58 -9.50 14.58 10.67
C GLU A 58 -8.30 14.16 11.54
N PRO A 59 -8.30 14.43 12.85
CA PRO A 59 -7.23 13.99 13.74
C PRO A 59 -7.04 12.46 13.71
N GLY A 60 -5.78 12.01 13.64
CA GLY A 60 -5.44 10.58 13.62
C GLY A 60 -5.66 9.88 12.27
N ILE A 61 -6.07 10.60 11.25
CA ILE A 61 -6.36 10.08 9.91
C ILE A 61 -5.50 10.80 8.87
N GLU A 62 -4.59 10.07 8.22
CA GLU A 62 -3.90 10.58 7.03
C GLU A 62 -4.71 10.22 5.79
N SER A 63 -5.27 11.22 5.14
CA SER A 63 -6.09 11.05 3.93
C SER A 63 -5.86 12.19 2.95
N ASP A 64 -6.08 11.90 1.68
CA ASP A 64 -6.13 12.91 0.63
C ASP A 64 -7.25 12.61 -0.38
N ARG A 65 -7.42 13.53 -1.35
CA ARG A 65 -8.48 13.42 -2.37
C ARG A 65 -8.38 12.17 -3.25
N PHE A 66 -7.20 11.55 -3.34
CA PHE A 66 -6.97 10.37 -4.18
C PHE A 66 -7.48 9.08 -3.53
N ASP A 67 -7.63 9.03 -2.21
CA ASP A 67 -8.06 7.82 -1.50
C ASP A 67 -9.36 7.22 -2.04
N HIS A 68 -10.30 8.06 -2.47
CA HIS A 68 -11.59 7.61 -3.03
C HIS A 68 -11.49 6.96 -4.41
N TYR A 69 -10.39 7.17 -5.11
CA TYR A 69 -10.17 6.63 -6.46
C TYR A 69 -9.27 5.39 -6.47
N CYS A 70 -8.55 5.16 -5.38
CA CYS A 70 -7.51 4.14 -5.29
C CYS A 70 -8.01 2.81 -4.74
N GLU A 71 -7.34 1.74 -5.14
CA GLU A 71 -7.36 0.50 -4.39
C GLU A 71 -6.38 0.59 -3.21
N HIS A 72 -6.78 0.00 -2.07
CA HIS A 72 -5.94 -0.06 -0.89
C HIS A 72 -5.62 -1.51 -0.57
N LEU A 73 -4.38 -1.91 -0.78
CA LEU A 73 -3.89 -3.23 -0.45
C LEU A 73 -3.37 -3.21 1.00
N LEU A 74 -3.91 -4.10 1.83
CA LEU A 74 -3.61 -4.15 3.25
C LEU A 74 -2.99 -5.49 3.63
N VAL A 75 -2.03 -5.46 4.55
CA VAL A 75 -1.67 -6.62 5.35
C VAL A 75 -2.30 -6.47 6.71
N TRP A 76 -3.04 -7.48 7.09
CA TRP A 76 -3.82 -7.55 8.31
C TRP A 76 -3.22 -8.58 9.26
N ASP A 77 -3.03 -8.24 10.52
CA ASP A 77 -2.73 -9.20 11.57
C ASP A 77 -4.06 -9.68 12.16
N GLU A 78 -4.44 -10.93 11.87
CA GLU A 78 -5.70 -11.51 12.31
C GLU A 78 -5.73 -11.83 13.81
N ASP A 79 -4.57 -11.87 14.48
CA ASP A 79 -4.50 -12.13 15.92
C ASP A 79 -4.77 -10.87 16.74
N THR A 80 -4.41 -9.69 16.20
CA THR A 80 -4.63 -8.39 16.86
C THR A 80 -5.73 -7.56 16.22
N ASP A 81 -6.30 -8.04 15.11
CA ASP A 81 -7.32 -7.35 14.31
C ASP A 81 -6.86 -5.94 13.88
N GLN A 82 -5.64 -5.84 13.35
CA GLN A 82 -5.03 -4.58 12.94
C GLN A 82 -4.45 -4.62 11.54
N ALA A 83 -4.58 -3.52 10.78
CA ALA A 83 -3.81 -3.30 9.57
C ALA A 83 -2.36 -2.94 9.96
N VAL A 84 -1.40 -3.74 9.45
CA VAL A 84 0.02 -3.60 9.78
C VAL A 84 0.90 -3.27 8.57
N GLY A 85 0.32 -3.25 7.39
CA GLY A 85 0.96 -2.79 6.17
C GLY A 85 -0.06 -2.28 5.16
N CYS A 86 0.31 -1.29 4.35
CA CYS A 86 -0.55 -0.83 3.26
C CYS A 86 0.23 -0.39 2.02
N TYR A 87 -0.42 -0.55 0.87
CA TYR A 87 -0.15 0.12 -0.40
C TYR A 87 -1.42 0.82 -0.88
N ARG A 88 -1.24 2.00 -1.47
CA ARG A 88 -2.27 2.67 -2.25
C ARG A 88 -1.94 2.50 -3.74
N ILE A 89 -2.88 2.00 -4.52
CA ILE A 89 -2.71 1.68 -5.93
C ILE A 89 -3.69 2.53 -6.75
N LEU A 90 -3.18 3.23 -7.75
CA LEU A 90 -3.96 4.07 -8.66
C LEU A 90 -3.69 3.63 -10.10
N THR A 91 -4.67 3.01 -10.73
CA THR A 91 -4.59 2.61 -12.14
C THR A 91 -4.79 3.79 -13.07
N ASP A 92 -4.46 3.62 -14.36
CA ASP A 92 -4.68 4.62 -15.40
C ASP A 92 -6.13 5.10 -15.49
N SER A 93 -7.10 4.19 -15.46
CA SER A 93 -8.51 4.54 -15.48
C SER A 93 -8.97 5.28 -14.21
N GLN A 94 -8.42 4.95 -13.08
CA GLN A 94 -8.68 5.66 -11.82
C GLN A 94 -8.01 7.05 -11.82
N ALA A 95 -6.78 7.16 -12.34
CA ALA A 95 -6.09 8.43 -12.48
C ALA A 95 -6.87 9.42 -13.37
N VAL A 96 -7.44 8.96 -14.48
CA VAL A 96 -8.32 9.80 -15.33
C VAL A 96 -9.47 10.36 -14.51
N ARG A 97 -10.15 9.55 -13.70
CA ARG A 97 -11.26 10.00 -12.83
C ARG A 97 -10.81 10.94 -11.72
N ALA A 98 -9.61 10.75 -11.21
CA ALA A 98 -9.00 11.57 -10.16
C ALA A 98 -8.43 12.91 -10.69
N GLY A 99 -8.40 13.10 -12.02
CA GLY A 99 -7.81 14.27 -12.67
C GLY A 99 -6.27 14.20 -12.77
N GLY A 100 -5.69 12.99 -12.74
CA GLY A 100 -4.27 12.71 -12.88
C GLY A 100 -3.75 11.76 -11.80
N TYR A 101 -2.47 11.39 -11.93
CA TYR A 101 -1.74 10.65 -10.91
C TYR A 101 -1.35 11.56 -9.74
N HIS A 102 -1.24 11.00 -8.55
CA HIS A 102 -0.78 11.74 -7.38
C HIS A 102 0.62 12.34 -7.60
N ALA A 103 1.53 11.57 -8.19
CA ALA A 103 2.89 12.03 -8.46
C ALA A 103 2.97 13.24 -9.40
N GLN A 104 1.93 13.53 -10.21
CA GLN A 104 1.86 14.76 -11.03
C GLN A 104 1.70 16.03 -10.18
N THR A 105 1.33 15.91 -8.91
CA THR A 105 1.28 17.06 -7.99
C THR A 105 2.66 17.51 -7.53
N GLU A 106 3.68 16.65 -7.70
CA GLU A 106 5.03 16.87 -7.19
C GLU A 106 6.10 16.82 -8.29
N PHE A 107 5.82 16.09 -9.39
CA PHE A 107 6.79 15.83 -10.47
C PHE A 107 6.19 16.07 -11.87
N ASP A 108 7.05 16.43 -12.81
CA ASP A 108 6.71 16.39 -14.23
C ASP A 108 6.79 14.95 -14.75
N LEU A 109 5.62 14.36 -15.01
CA LEU A 109 5.49 12.99 -15.54
C LEU A 109 5.36 12.91 -17.06
N THR A 110 5.58 14.00 -17.81
CA THR A 110 5.38 14.05 -19.27
C THR A 110 6.04 12.87 -19.98
N ARG A 111 7.29 12.56 -19.62
CA ARG A 111 8.05 11.44 -20.24
C ARG A 111 7.53 10.06 -19.82
N VAL A 112 7.08 9.93 -18.58
CA VAL A 112 6.51 8.67 -18.06
C VAL A 112 5.16 8.40 -18.72
N LEU A 113 4.32 9.41 -18.85
CA LEU A 113 2.99 9.30 -19.48
C LEU A 113 3.07 9.03 -20.99
N ALA A 114 4.21 9.30 -21.62
CA ALA A 114 4.44 8.96 -23.02
C ALA A 114 4.85 7.49 -23.25
N VAL A 115 5.13 6.73 -22.18
CA VAL A 115 5.47 5.29 -22.30
C VAL A 115 4.23 4.50 -22.72
N PRO A 116 4.34 3.67 -23.78
CA PRO A 116 3.21 2.85 -24.21
C PRO A 116 2.81 1.82 -23.15
N GLY A 117 1.51 1.60 -22.98
CA GLY A 117 0.97 0.61 -22.07
C GLY A 117 0.09 1.23 -20.98
N ARG A 118 -0.37 0.37 -20.06
CA ARG A 118 -1.12 0.82 -18.88
C ARG A 118 -0.16 1.13 -17.74
N LEU A 119 -0.39 2.27 -17.09
CA LEU A 119 0.41 2.71 -15.97
C LEU A 119 -0.37 2.46 -14.66
N VAL A 120 0.38 2.11 -13.64
CA VAL A 120 -0.12 1.94 -12.29
C VAL A 120 0.81 2.71 -11.35
N GLU A 121 0.25 3.61 -10.56
CA GLU A 121 0.97 4.28 -9.50
C GLU A 121 0.78 3.51 -8.19
N VAL A 122 1.89 3.21 -7.51
CA VAL A 122 1.87 2.62 -6.17
C VAL A 122 2.49 3.63 -5.20
N GLY A 123 1.76 3.98 -4.17
CA GLY A 123 2.19 4.96 -3.20
C GLY A 123 1.67 4.70 -1.79
N ARG A 124 1.92 5.64 -0.90
CA ARG A 124 1.51 5.55 0.52
C ARG A 124 1.90 4.22 1.17
N THR A 125 3.06 3.70 0.76
CA THR A 125 3.61 2.45 1.29
C THR A 125 4.07 2.64 2.72
N CYS A 126 3.53 1.89 3.64
CA CYS A 126 4.04 1.85 5.01
C CYS A 126 3.82 0.51 5.70
N VAL A 127 4.67 0.24 6.69
CA VAL A 127 4.63 -0.93 7.55
C VAL A 127 4.70 -0.47 8.99
N HIS A 128 3.82 -1.02 9.82
CA HIS A 128 3.79 -0.76 11.25
C HIS A 128 5.17 -1.03 11.88
N PRO A 129 5.69 -0.15 12.78
CA PRO A 129 7.04 -0.28 13.33
C PRO A 129 7.39 -1.67 13.88
N ASP A 130 6.46 -2.29 14.59
CA ASP A 130 6.69 -3.60 15.25
C ASP A 130 6.67 -4.79 14.26
N TYR A 131 6.35 -4.55 12.97
CA TYR A 131 6.20 -5.59 11.95
C TYR A 131 7.24 -5.49 10.82
N ARG A 132 8.34 -4.77 11.03
CA ARG A 132 9.39 -4.52 10.01
C ARG A 132 10.45 -5.63 9.93
N ASN A 133 10.01 -6.87 9.94
CA ASN A 133 10.87 -8.06 9.81
C ASN A 133 10.93 -8.65 8.38
N GLY A 134 10.39 -7.94 7.40
CA GLY A 134 10.36 -8.37 5.99
C GLY A 134 9.08 -9.08 5.56
N ALA A 135 8.32 -9.68 6.47
CA ALA A 135 7.12 -10.45 6.12
C ALA A 135 5.99 -9.59 5.54
N VAL A 136 5.69 -8.47 6.18
CA VAL A 136 4.61 -7.58 5.75
C VAL A 136 4.92 -7.00 4.37
N ILE A 137 6.14 -6.53 4.15
CA ILE A 137 6.53 -5.99 2.84
C ILE A 137 6.52 -7.09 1.77
N GLY A 138 6.91 -8.31 2.08
CA GLY A 138 6.84 -9.46 1.17
C GLY A 138 5.41 -9.80 0.78
N LEU A 139 4.45 -9.75 1.72
CA LEU A 139 3.02 -9.93 1.45
C LEU A 139 2.45 -8.81 0.58
N LEU A 140 2.84 -7.55 0.83
CA LEU A 140 2.44 -6.41 -0.01
C LEU A 140 2.94 -6.57 -1.45
N TRP A 141 4.20 -6.97 -1.65
CA TRP A 141 4.74 -7.27 -2.98
C TRP A 141 4.01 -8.42 -3.67
N SER A 142 3.73 -9.50 -2.95
CA SER A 142 2.96 -10.63 -3.48
C SER A 142 1.54 -10.22 -3.89
N GLY A 143 0.86 -9.43 -3.06
CA GLY A 143 -0.46 -8.89 -3.36
C GLY A 143 -0.47 -7.98 -4.60
N LEU A 144 0.52 -7.09 -4.72
CA LEU A 144 0.70 -6.22 -5.88
C LEU A 144 0.97 -7.02 -7.16
N ALA A 145 1.83 -8.04 -7.10
CA ALA A 145 2.14 -8.90 -8.25
C ALA A 145 0.92 -9.68 -8.77
N ARG A 146 -0.03 -10.01 -7.89
CA ARG A 146 -1.29 -10.65 -8.30
C ARG A 146 -2.29 -9.66 -8.89
N PHE A 147 -2.19 -8.39 -8.53
CA PHE A 147 -3.04 -7.32 -9.05
C PHE A 147 -2.64 -6.92 -10.47
N MET A 148 -1.35 -6.93 -10.79
CA MET A 148 -0.78 -6.57 -12.10
C MET A 148 -0.83 -7.71 -13.11
#